data_b8dad69af6e488304f85b008214d1654
#
_entry.id   b8dad69af6e488304f85b008214d1654
#
_cell.length_a   1.000
_cell.length_b   1.000
_cell.length_c   1.000
_cell.angle_alpha   90.00
_cell.angle_beta   90.00
_cell.angle_gamma   90.00
#
_symmetry.space_group_name_H-M   'P 1'
#
loop_
_entity.id
_entity.type
_entity.pdbx_description
1 polymer ?
#
loop_
_entity_poly.entity_id
_entity_poly.type
_entity_poly.pdbx_seq_one_letter_code
_entity_poly.pdbx_strand_id
1 'polypeptide(L)'
;PPPPPPPPPPPPPPPPHPFFFIFFLFLRGVFSKFVVKRLEKYVSKTSNKFDNSLVFSMEGPAKFFPIVLGFFVSTSYLTIETQAAEFLETINRSLITILIFWTFHQIIGPLSVVIRSVGDLLSRDLINWIIKAIKVLIIILGLAAVLELWGIKIGPIIAGLGLFGVAVALGAQDLFKNLISGILVLVERRFQVGEWIYVEGVIEGTVESIGFRSTVVRRFDKSLATIPNFQFAEKAVINNSQITHRRINWVIGLEYKTTSKQLTDIKNEIESFIKGSEYFSTSDDTILSVKVDQFAASSIDIKLICFTKTTYYLEWLKVKDILALEIKSIVEKNKASFAFPSTSIYVEKN
;
A
#
# COMPACT_ATOMS: atom_id res chain seq x y z
N PRO A 1 -87.32 38.95 -4.36
CA PRO A 1 -86.35 39.26 -3.31
C PRO A 1 -84.91 39.15 -3.87
N PRO A 2 -84.04 40.15 -3.60
CA PRO A 2 -82.65 40.09 -4.05
C PRO A 2 -81.92 38.97 -3.33
N PRO A 3 -80.89 38.34 -3.95
CA PRO A 3 -80.05 37.27 -3.33
C PRO A 3 -79.33 37.81 -2.10
N PRO A 4 -79.11 37.00 -1.06
CA PRO A 4 -78.38 37.41 0.14
C PRO A 4 -76.96 37.83 -0.22
N PRO A 5 -76.37 38.81 0.49
CA PRO A 5 -75.02 39.26 0.25
C PRO A 5 -74.04 38.09 0.51
N PRO A 6 -72.91 38.02 -0.25
CA PRO A 6 -71.92 37.00 -0.04
C PRO A 6 -71.34 37.06 1.39
N PRO A 7 -70.96 35.92 1.97
CA PRO A 7 -70.35 35.89 3.32
C PRO A 7 -69.05 36.71 3.33
N PRO A 8 -68.75 37.37 4.45
CA PRO A 8 -67.49 38.12 4.57
C PRO A 8 -66.25 37.21 4.39
N PRO A 9 -65.18 37.71 3.77
CA PRO A 9 -64.00 36.96 3.59
C PRO A 9 -63.47 36.50 4.96
N PRO A 10 -62.81 35.26 5.03
CA PRO A 10 -62.27 34.79 6.28
C PRO A 10 -61.16 35.76 6.79
N PRO A 11 -61.08 35.94 8.13
CA PRO A 11 -60.09 36.83 8.70
C PRO A 11 -58.68 36.42 8.26
N PRO A 12 -57.76 37.38 7.98
CA PRO A 12 -56.39 37.07 7.62
C PRO A 12 -55.76 36.25 8.72
N PRO A 13 -54.88 35.27 8.34
CA PRO A 13 -54.18 34.47 9.33
C PRO A 13 -53.37 35.38 10.27
N PRO A 14 -53.27 35.04 11.56
CA PRO A 14 -52.55 35.87 12.54
C PRO A 14 -51.09 36.07 12.06
N PRO A 15 -50.55 37.29 12.21
CA PRO A 15 -49.16 37.57 11.81
C PRO A 15 -48.21 36.58 12.50
N PRO A 16 -47.17 36.10 11.81
CA PRO A 16 -46.23 35.20 12.37
C PRO A 16 -45.53 35.92 13.54
N HIS A 17 -45.78 35.43 14.72
CA HIS A 17 -45.28 36.07 15.92
C HIS A 17 -43.77 35.95 15.95
N PRO A 18 -43.00 37.06 16.08
CA PRO A 18 -41.54 37.03 16.40
C PRO A 18 -41.26 36.18 17.66
N PHE A 19 -42.32 35.85 18.37
CA PHE A 19 -42.35 34.94 19.51
C PHE A 19 -41.75 33.54 19.19
N PHE A 20 -42.00 32.96 18.01
CA PHE A 20 -41.41 31.67 17.66
C PHE A 20 -39.91 31.77 17.54
N PHE A 21 -39.37 32.80 16.90
CA PHE A 21 -37.91 32.97 16.80
C PHE A 21 -37.28 33.22 18.16
N ILE A 22 -37.90 34.06 19.01
CA ILE A 22 -37.47 34.34 20.38
C ILE A 22 -37.56 33.06 21.22
N PHE A 23 -38.62 32.27 21.07
CA PHE A 23 -38.80 30.99 21.75
C PHE A 23 -37.64 30.01 21.39
N PHE A 24 -37.32 29.86 20.11
CA PHE A 24 -36.21 28.99 19.67
C PHE A 24 -34.82 29.53 20.10
N LEU A 25 -34.64 30.84 20.16
CA LEU A 25 -33.45 31.45 20.74
C LEU A 25 -33.31 31.11 22.24
N PHE A 26 -34.40 31.10 22.98
CA PHE A 26 -34.40 30.70 24.38
C PHE A 26 -34.17 29.18 24.53
N LEU A 27 -34.77 28.41 23.63
CA LEU A 27 -34.64 26.95 23.58
C LEU A 27 -33.20 26.49 23.27
N ARG A 28 -32.38 27.32 22.63
CA ARG A 28 -30.99 27.04 22.26
C ARG A 28 -30.18 26.50 23.44
N GLY A 29 -30.29 27.14 24.60
CA GLY A 29 -29.54 26.72 25.78
C GLY A 29 -30.02 25.40 26.39
N VAL A 30 -31.34 25.21 26.42
CA VAL A 30 -32.00 24.00 26.92
C VAL A 30 -31.74 22.82 26.00
N PHE A 31 -31.91 23.02 24.70
CA PHE A 31 -31.70 22.00 23.66
C PHE A 31 -30.24 21.53 23.67
N SER A 32 -29.30 22.46 23.66
CA SER A 32 -27.88 22.12 23.72
C SER A 32 -27.55 21.30 24.97
N LYS A 33 -27.98 21.75 26.16
CA LYS A 33 -27.76 21.00 27.41
C LYS A 33 -28.44 19.63 27.38
N PHE A 34 -29.64 19.51 26.78
CA PHE A 34 -30.36 18.24 26.68
C PHE A 34 -29.63 17.27 25.73
N VAL A 35 -29.27 17.74 24.54
CA VAL A 35 -28.57 16.92 23.53
C VAL A 35 -27.19 16.52 24.02
N VAL A 36 -26.39 17.50 24.53
CA VAL A 36 -25.03 17.21 25.02
C VAL A 36 -25.08 16.27 26.22
N LYS A 37 -25.92 16.52 27.23
CA LYS A 37 -26.07 15.61 28.38
C LYS A 37 -26.56 14.21 27.98
N ARG A 38 -27.44 14.11 26.98
CA ARG A 38 -27.93 12.83 26.50
C ARG A 38 -26.80 12.05 25.78
N LEU A 39 -26.02 12.75 24.97
CA LEU A 39 -24.84 12.18 24.32
C LEU A 39 -23.76 11.80 25.33
N GLU A 40 -23.44 12.67 26.29
CA GLU A 40 -22.51 12.38 27.40
C GLU A 40 -22.92 11.12 28.19
N LYS A 41 -24.22 10.95 28.46
CA LYS A 41 -24.73 9.77 29.16
C LYS A 41 -24.57 8.47 28.36
N TYR A 42 -24.61 8.53 27.03
CA TYR A 42 -24.32 7.38 26.18
C TYR A 42 -22.82 7.10 26.12
N VAL A 43 -22.03 8.16 26.01
CA VAL A 43 -20.57 8.10 25.87
C VAL A 43 -19.88 7.76 27.17
N SER A 44 -20.39 8.21 28.33
CA SER A 44 -19.85 7.86 29.66
C SER A 44 -19.89 6.35 29.97
N LYS A 45 -20.66 5.59 29.20
CA LYS A 45 -20.67 4.13 29.27
C LYS A 45 -19.54 3.48 28.45
N THR A 46 -18.88 4.25 27.59
CA THR A 46 -17.82 3.79 26.70
C THR A 46 -16.52 4.50 27.08
N SER A 47 -15.49 3.77 27.46
CA SER A 47 -14.17 4.32 27.88
C SER A 47 -13.34 4.89 26.71
N ASN A 48 -13.98 5.28 25.59
CA ASN A 48 -13.29 5.66 24.39
C ASN A 48 -13.08 7.19 24.31
N LYS A 49 -11.80 7.62 24.17
CA LYS A 49 -11.42 9.04 24.05
C LYS A 49 -12.03 9.72 22.83
N PHE A 50 -12.33 8.96 21.77
CA PHE A 50 -12.98 9.43 20.53
C PHE A 50 -14.37 9.98 20.83
N ASP A 51 -15.18 9.22 21.58
CA ASP A 51 -16.57 9.57 21.87
C ASP A 51 -16.66 10.88 22.65
N ASN A 52 -15.80 11.07 23.65
CA ASN A 52 -15.72 12.32 24.42
C ASN A 52 -15.34 13.53 23.54
N SER A 53 -14.37 13.35 22.64
CA SER A 53 -13.94 14.40 21.73
C SER A 53 -15.03 14.77 20.74
N LEU A 54 -15.81 13.76 20.25
CA LEU A 54 -16.92 13.96 19.31
C LEU A 54 -18.05 14.78 19.96
N VAL A 55 -18.46 14.42 21.18
CA VAL A 55 -19.51 15.15 21.91
C VAL A 55 -19.14 16.60 22.14
N PHE A 56 -17.91 16.86 22.57
CA PHE A 56 -17.41 18.23 22.78
C PHE A 56 -17.39 19.03 21.46
N SER A 57 -16.95 18.41 20.37
CA SER A 57 -16.90 19.06 19.04
C SER A 57 -18.28 19.38 18.48
N MET A 58 -19.30 18.59 18.81
CA MET A 58 -20.69 18.78 18.36
C MET A 58 -21.47 19.85 19.15
N GLU A 59 -20.94 20.35 20.27
CA GLU A 59 -21.62 21.35 21.08
C GLU A 59 -21.96 22.64 20.31
N GLY A 60 -21.02 23.12 19.47
CA GLY A 60 -21.22 24.31 18.64
C GLY A 60 -22.37 24.16 17.64
N PRO A 61 -22.32 23.17 16.72
CA PRO A 61 -23.43 22.88 15.80
C PRO A 61 -24.76 22.61 16.51
N ALA A 62 -24.77 21.89 17.63
CA ALA A 62 -25.96 21.62 18.42
C ALA A 62 -26.60 22.90 19.01
N LYS A 63 -25.80 23.91 19.38
CA LYS A 63 -26.31 25.22 19.79
C LYS A 63 -26.84 26.04 18.63
N PHE A 64 -26.33 25.85 17.44
CA PHE A 64 -26.76 26.59 16.24
C PHE A 64 -28.04 26.00 15.59
N PHE A 65 -28.23 24.69 15.71
CA PHE A 65 -29.37 23.98 15.14
C PHE A 65 -30.76 24.61 15.52
N PRO A 66 -31.07 24.91 16.81
CA PRO A 66 -32.35 25.55 17.17
C PRO A 66 -32.55 26.94 16.55
N ILE A 67 -31.43 27.68 16.32
CA ILE A 67 -31.52 29.02 15.69
C ILE A 67 -31.94 28.85 14.22
N VAL A 68 -31.32 27.92 13.49
CA VAL A 68 -31.66 27.60 12.09
C VAL A 68 -33.10 27.10 12.00
N LEU A 69 -33.49 26.19 12.88
CA LEU A 69 -34.86 25.67 12.92
C LEU A 69 -35.87 26.76 13.25
N GLY A 70 -35.59 27.61 14.24
CA GLY A 70 -36.44 28.70 14.63
C GLY A 70 -36.61 29.72 13.52
N PHE A 71 -35.56 30.05 12.77
CA PHE A 71 -35.61 30.94 11.63
C PHE A 71 -36.43 30.31 10.51
N PHE A 72 -36.23 29.04 10.20
CA PHE A 72 -36.99 28.29 9.18
C PHE A 72 -38.48 28.26 9.51
N VAL A 73 -38.84 27.88 10.75
CA VAL A 73 -40.23 27.83 11.18
C VAL A 73 -40.86 29.22 11.13
N SER A 74 -40.16 30.26 11.61
CA SER A 74 -40.71 31.63 11.60
C SER A 74 -40.96 32.18 10.21
N THR A 75 -40.05 31.86 9.27
CA THR A 75 -40.20 32.32 7.88
C THR A 75 -41.23 31.51 7.09
N SER A 76 -41.48 30.24 7.43
CA SER A 76 -42.47 29.39 6.78
C SER A 76 -43.93 29.86 7.00
N TYR A 77 -44.20 30.65 8.06
CA TYR A 77 -45.52 31.23 8.36
C TYR A 77 -45.71 32.66 7.83
N LEU A 78 -44.67 33.25 7.20
CA LEU A 78 -44.73 34.59 6.66
C LEU A 78 -45.37 34.57 5.26
N THR A 79 -46.56 35.17 5.11
CA THR A 79 -47.16 35.48 3.80
C THR A 79 -46.56 36.80 3.28
N ILE A 80 -45.48 36.69 2.51
CA ILE A 80 -44.69 37.83 2.01
C ILE A 80 -44.78 37.86 0.48
N GLU A 81 -44.59 39.06 -0.11
CA GLU A 81 -44.43 39.24 -1.55
C GLU A 81 -43.33 38.31 -2.12
N THR A 82 -43.48 37.83 -3.37
CA THR A 82 -42.68 36.79 -4.01
C THR A 82 -41.16 37.01 -3.92
N GLN A 83 -40.68 38.24 -4.13
CA GLN A 83 -39.26 38.56 -4.08
C GLN A 83 -38.65 38.42 -2.68
N ALA A 84 -39.37 38.90 -1.65
CA ALA A 84 -38.91 38.78 -0.27
C ALA A 84 -38.99 37.33 0.22
N ALA A 85 -39.94 36.54 -0.26
CA ALA A 85 -40.03 35.11 0.03
C ALA A 85 -38.83 34.32 -0.53
N GLU A 86 -38.43 34.56 -1.79
CA GLU A 86 -37.26 33.94 -2.42
C GLU A 86 -35.97 34.30 -1.69
N PHE A 87 -35.82 35.54 -1.25
CA PHE A 87 -34.66 35.97 -0.47
C PHE A 87 -34.58 35.25 0.88
N LEU A 88 -35.69 35.13 1.61
CA LEU A 88 -35.77 34.42 2.89
C LEU A 88 -35.53 32.92 2.71
N GLU A 89 -36.02 32.32 1.63
CA GLU A 89 -35.75 30.92 1.30
C GLU A 89 -34.26 30.70 1.04
N THR A 90 -33.61 31.60 0.31
CA THR A 90 -32.15 31.53 0.07
C THR A 90 -31.35 31.64 1.36
N ILE A 91 -31.76 32.51 2.30
CA ILE A 91 -31.16 32.60 3.63
C ILE A 91 -31.37 31.29 4.41
N ASN A 92 -32.58 30.71 4.41
CA ASN A 92 -32.85 29.43 5.08
C ASN A 92 -31.94 28.31 4.56
N ARG A 93 -31.89 28.17 3.23
CA ARG A 93 -31.03 27.18 2.57
C ARG A 93 -29.55 27.42 2.93
N SER A 94 -29.10 28.69 2.97
CA SER A 94 -27.73 29.05 3.35
C SER A 94 -27.43 28.68 4.79
N LEU A 95 -28.32 28.96 5.74
CA LEU A 95 -28.15 28.60 7.15
C LEU A 95 -28.08 27.08 7.37
N ILE A 96 -28.92 26.31 6.67
CA ILE A 96 -28.90 24.85 6.70
C ILE A 96 -27.57 24.34 6.12
N THR A 97 -27.13 24.89 4.98
CA THR A 97 -25.86 24.53 4.35
C THR A 97 -24.67 24.81 5.28
N ILE A 98 -24.62 25.99 5.91
CA ILE A 98 -23.60 26.37 6.88
C ILE A 98 -23.61 25.40 8.06
N LEU A 99 -24.78 25.05 8.60
CA LEU A 99 -24.89 24.11 9.71
C LEU A 99 -24.32 22.73 9.34
N ILE A 100 -24.63 22.22 8.13
CA ILE A 100 -24.15 20.93 7.64
C ILE A 100 -22.63 20.95 7.52
N PHE A 101 -22.06 21.91 6.79
CA PHE A 101 -20.60 21.98 6.58
C PHE A 101 -19.84 22.30 7.87
N TRP A 102 -20.41 23.11 8.77
CA TRP A 102 -19.83 23.32 10.09
C TRP A 102 -19.82 22.04 10.92
N THR A 103 -20.86 21.25 10.86
CA THR A 103 -20.93 19.93 11.51
C THR A 103 -19.84 19.01 10.98
N PHE A 104 -19.69 18.89 9.66
CA PHE A 104 -18.61 18.11 9.06
C PHE A 104 -17.21 18.60 9.49
N HIS A 105 -16.99 19.93 9.49
CA HIS A 105 -15.73 20.52 9.93
C HIS A 105 -15.39 20.13 11.38
N GLN A 106 -16.38 20.09 12.26
CA GLN A 106 -16.18 19.76 13.66
C GLN A 106 -15.92 18.25 13.89
N ILE A 107 -16.51 17.36 13.10
CA ILE A 107 -16.32 15.91 13.18
C ILE A 107 -14.87 15.50 12.82
N ILE A 108 -14.19 16.25 11.96
CA ILE A 108 -12.82 15.92 11.53
C ILE A 108 -11.82 16.01 12.70
N GLY A 109 -12.05 16.87 13.68
CA GLY A 109 -11.18 16.96 14.88
C GLY A 109 -11.09 15.65 15.67
N PRO A 110 -12.22 15.10 16.13
CA PRO A 110 -12.29 13.81 16.82
C PRO A 110 -11.70 12.63 16.02
N LEU A 111 -11.89 12.62 14.70
CA LEU A 111 -11.32 11.57 13.82
C LEU A 111 -9.79 11.46 13.97
N SER A 112 -9.12 12.57 14.33
CA SER A 112 -7.69 12.56 14.62
C SER A 112 -7.30 11.64 15.79
N VAL A 113 -8.19 11.47 16.76
CA VAL A 113 -7.95 10.60 17.93
C VAL A 113 -7.90 9.14 17.50
N VAL A 114 -8.79 8.74 16.57
CA VAL A 114 -8.83 7.38 16.02
C VAL A 114 -7.57 7.12 15.18
N ILE A 115 -7.21 8.05 14.30
CA ILE A 115 -6.03 7.90 13.45
C ILE A 115 -4.75 7.78 14.29
N ARG A 116 -4.66 8.55 15.37
CA ARG A 116 -3.51 8.47 16.30
C ARG A 116 -3.45 7.17 17.10
N SER A 117 -4.58 6.51 17.31
CA SER A 117 -4.62 5.22 18.03
C SER A 117 -4.22 4.03 17.16
N VAL A 118 -4.21 4.19 15.82
CA VAL A 118 -3.83 3.14 14.87
C VAL A 118 -2.30 2.97 14.76
N GLY A 119 -1.53 3.76 15.49
CA GLY A 119 -0.15 3.43 15.77
C GLY A 119 0.91 4.39 15.24
N ASP A 120 2.15 4.01 15.52
CA ASP A 120 3.40 4.73 15.29
C ASP A 120 3.80 4.90 13.81
N LEU A 121 2.91 4.53 12.87
CA LEU A 121 3.19 4.53 11.43
C LEU A 121 3.24 5.94 10.82
N LEU A 122 2.53 6.91 11.41
CA LEU A 122 2.47 8.29 10.92
C LEU A 122 2.92 9.26 12.00
N SER A 123 3.80 10.21 11.64
CA SER A 123 4.19 11.27 12.58
C SER A 123 2.96 12.11 12.97
N ARG A 124 2.94 12.58 14.20
CA ARG A 124 1.86 13.45 14.72
C ARG A 124 1.66 14.70 13.87
N ASP A 125 2.75 15.23 13.34
CA ASP A 125 2.71 16.42 12.50
C ASP A 125 2.03 16.14 11.14
N LEU A 126 2.31 15.01 10.52
CA LEU A 126 1.67 14.61 9.26
C LEU A 126 0.14 14.46 9.44
N ILE A 127 -0.30 13.81 10.53
CA ILE A 127 -1.73 13.67 10.84
C ILE A 127 -2.37 15.05 11.01
N ASN A 128 -1.72 15.98 11.73
CA ASN A 128 -2.21 17.34 11.94
C ASN A 128 -2.32 18.12 10.61
N TRP A 129 -1.36 17.95 9.71
CA TRP A 129 -1.38 18.57 8.38
C TRP A 129 -2.56 18.04 7.53
N ILE A 130 -2.76 16.73 7.50
CA ILE A 130 -3.87 16.09 6.77
C ILE A 130 -5.21 16.63 7.30
N ILE A 131 -5.39 16.66 8.63
CA ILE A 131 -6.61 17.17 9.25
C ILE A 131 -6.86 18.63 8.89
N LYS A 132 -5.82 19.49 8.93
CA LYS A 132 -5.95 20.89 8.52
C LYS A 132 -6.34 20.99 7.05
N ALA A 133 -5.74 20.20 6.15
CA ALA A 133 -6.08 20.19 4.74
C ALA A 133 -7.53 19.79 4.49
N ILE A 134 -8.03 18.74 5.16
CA ILE A 134 -9.43 18.31 5.06
C ILE A 134 -10.39 19.39 5.58
N LYS A 135 -10.05 20.03 6.72
CA LYS A 135 -10.87 21.13 7.27
C LYS A 135 -10.95 22.31 6.32
N VAL A 136 -9.83 22.71 5.71
CA VAL A 136 -9.81 23.78 4.70
C VAL A 136 -10.65 23.40 3.48
N LEU A 137 -10.54 22.16 3.00
CA LEU A 137 -11.37 21.68 1.88
C LEU A 137 -12.86 21.76 2.20
N ILE A 138 -13.28 21.34 3.40
CA ILE A 138 -14.68 21.42 3.85
C ILE A 138 -15.16 22.88 3.88
N ILE A 139 -14.33 23.84 4.36
CA ILE A 139 -14.67 25.26 4.36
C ILE A 139 -14.84 25.78 2.92
N ILE A 140 -13.93 25.44 2.02
CA ILE A 140 -14.02 25.86 0.61
C ILE A 140 -15.28 25.31 -0.05
N LEU A 141 -15.60 24.03 0.15
CA LEU A 141 -16.80 23.40 -0.40
C LEU A 141 -18.09 24.00 0.20
N GLY A 142 -18.09 24.27 1.50
CA GLY A 142 -19.23 24.90 2.18
C GLY A 142 -19.46 26.34 1.70
N LEU A 143 -18.38 27.11 1.53
CA LEU A 143 -18.47 28.46 0.96
C LEU A 143 -18.97 28.42 -0.49
N ALA A 144 -18.43 27.51 -1.31
CA ALA A 144 -18.90 27.33 -2.68
C ALA A 144 -20.39 26.98 -2.74
N ALA A 145 -20.85 26.04 -1.89
CA ALA A 145 -22.27 25.67 -1.84
C ALA A 145 -23.18 26.84 -1.44
N VAL A 146 -22.75 27.69 -0.51
CA VAL A 146 -23.49 28.91 -0.15
C VAL A 146 -23.52 29.90 -1.31
N LEU A 147 -22.38 30.14 -1.97
CA LEU A 147 -22.32 31.05 -3.13
C LEU A 147 -23.21 30.61 -4.28
N GLU A 148 -23.33 29.30 -4.51
CA GLU A 148 -24.23 28.74 -5.53
C GLU A 148 -25.70 29.07 -5.24
N LEU A 149 -26.14 29.00 -3.97
CA LEU A 149 -27.49 29.37 -3.56
C LEU A 149 -27.79 30.85 -3.85
N TRP A 150 -26.78 31.70 -3.86
CA TRP A 150 -26.86 33.11 -4.21
C TRP A 150 -26.71 33.40 -5.71
N GLY A 151 -26.74 32.36 -6.55
CA GLY A 151 -26.69 32.47 -8.00
C GLY A 151 -25.26 32.67 -8.58
N ILE A 152 -24.22 32.58 -7.75
CA ILE A 152 -22.83 32.67 -8.22
C ILE A 152 -22.46 31.31 -8.81
N LYS A 153 -22.09 31.30 -10.10
CA LYS A 153 -21.68 30.09 -10.80
C LYS A 153 -20.35 29.54 -10.26
N ILE A 154 -20.42 28.49 -9.48
CA ILE A 154 -19.21 27.85 -8.88
C ILE A 154 -18.52 26.84 -9.82
N GLY A 155 -19.14 26.51 -10.96
CA GLY A 155 -18.55 25.57 -11.92
C GLY A 155 -17.10 25.81 -12.25
N PRO A 156 -16.66 27.05 -12.58
CA PRO A 156 -15.26 27.36 -12.84
C PRO A 156 -14.35 27.13 -11.62
N ILE A 157 -14.86 27.39 -10.40
CA ILE A 157 -14.09 27.16 -9.15
C ILE A 157 -13.88 25.67 -8.93
N ILE A 158 -14.94 24.87 -9.11
CA ILE A 158 -14.85 23.40 -8.98
C ILE A 158 -13.94 22.81 -10.07
N ALA A 159 -14.04 23.33 -11.31
CA ALA A 159 -13.13 22.91 -12.38
C ALA A 159 -11.67 23.20 -12.05
N GLY A 160 -11.38 24.39 -11.51
CA GLY A 160 -10.03 24.77 -11.05
C GLY A 160 -9.52 23.88 -9.92
N LEU A 161 -10.37 23.58 -8.92
CA LEU A 161 -10.04 22.64 -7.84
C LEU A 161 -9.81 21.22 -8.38
N GLY A 162 -10.58 20.79 -9.38
CA GLY A 162 -10.39 19.52 -10.06
C GLY A 162 -9.03 19.43 -10.76
N LEU A 163 -8.67 20.48 -11.49
CA LEU A 163 -7.34 20.55 -12.15
C LEU A 163 -6.20 20.56 -11.13
N PHE A 164 -6.35 21.32 -10.05
CA PHE A 164 -5.39 21.30 -8.93
C PHE A 164 -5.30 19.90 -8.30
N GLY A 165 -6.44 19.21 -8.12
CA GLY A 165 -6.47 17.83 -7.63
C GLY A 165 -5.72 16.86 -8.53
N VAL A 166 -5.82 17.00 -9.86
CA VAL A 166 -5.03 16.21 -10.83
C VAL A 166 -3.53 16.49 -10.65
N ALA A 167 -3.11 17.75 -10.51
CA ALA A 167 -1.70 18.09 -10.29
C ALA A 167 -1.14 17.47 -8.99
N VAL A 168 -1.93 17.53 -7.91
CA VAL A 168 -1.57 16.87 -6.63
C VAL A 168 -1.52 15.35 -6.77
N ALA A 169 -2.45 14.74 -7.48
CA ALA A 169 -2.48 13.30 -7.72
C ALA A 169 -1.26 12.82 -8.52
N LEU A 170 -0.87 13.56 -9.56
CA LEU A 170 0.35 13.28 -10.32
C LEU A 170 1.60 13.43 -9.46
N GLY A 171 1.67 14.45 -8.61
CA GLY A 171 2.78 14.62 -7.66
C GLY A 171 2.86 13.54 -6.58
N ALA A 172 1.74 12.91 -6.23
CA ALA A 172 1.66 11.83 -5.25
C ALA A 172 1.70 10.42 -5.88
N GLN A 173 1.78 10.30 -7.19
CA GLN A 173 1.70 9.03 -7.93
C GLN A 173 2.66 7.96 -7.40
N ASP A 174 3.93 8.33 -7.20
CA ASP A 174 4.96 7.40 -6.73
C ASP A 174 4.68 6.90 -5.29
N LEU A 175 4.10 7.76 -4.46
CA LEU A 175 3.70 7.36 -3.11
C LEU A 175 2.62 6.27 -3.15
N PHE A 176 1.58 6.49 -3.95
CA PHE A 176 0.50 5.51 -4.13
C PHE A 176 0.99 4.22 -4.78
N LYS A 177 1.85 4.31 -5.79
CA LYS A 177 2.47 3.15 -6.45
C LYS A 177 3.21 2.28 -5.43
N ASN A 178 4.02 2.87 -4.57
CA ASN A 178 4.75 2.16 -3.52
C ASN A 178 3.83 1.56 -2.45
N LEU A 179 2.80 2.29 -2.05
CA LEU A 179 1.82 1.80 -1.07
C LEU A 179 1.07 0.57 -1.58
N ILE A 180 0.53 0.65 -2.79
CA ILE A 180 -0.18 -0.47 -3.44
C ILE A 180 0.77 -1.65 -3.62
N SER A 181 2.00 -1.42 -4.07
CA SER A 181 3.00 -2.47 -4.21
C SER A 181 3.34 -3.15 -2.89
N GLY A 182 3.43 -2.40 -1.79
CA GLY A 182 3.62 -2.97 -0.45
C GLY A 182 2.48 -3.88 -0.03
N ILE A 183 1.25 -3.46 -0.28
CA ILE A 183 0.05 -4.29 -0.03
C ILE A 183 0.09 -5.57 -0.88
N LEU A 184 0.42 -5.46 -2.17
CA LEU A 184 0.51 -6.62 -3.07
C LEU A 184 1.57 -7.62 -2.61
N VAL A 185 2.76 -7.16 -2.21
CA VAL A 185 3.81 -8.03 -1.65
C VAL A 185 3.30 -8.85 -0.47
N LEU A 186 2.55 -8.21 0.44
CA LEU A 186 1.98 -8.87 1.62
C LEU A 186 0.82 -9.83 1.27
N VAL A 187 -0.07 -9.43 0.37
CA VAL A 187 -1.25 -10.24 -0.03
C VAL A 187 -0.84 -11.45 -0.85
N GLU A 188 0.03 -11.26 -1.84
CA GLU A 188 0.53 -12.33 -2.70
C GLU A 188 1.59 -13.21 -2.02
N ARG A 189 2.13 -12.77 -0.88
CA ARG A 189 3.19 -13.47 -0.13
C ARG A 189 4.38 -13.86 -0.99
N ARG A 190 4.80 -12.95 -1.88
CA ARG A 190 5.95 -13.18 -2.78
C ARG A 190 7.21 -13.53 -2.00
N PHE A 191 7.37 -12.92 -0.83
CA PHE A 191 8.40 -13.24 0.17
C PHE A 191 7.93 -12.78 1.55
N GLN A 192 8.58 -13.30 2.58
CA GLN A 192 8.28 -12.99 3.98
C GLN A 192 9.54 -12.47 4.70
N VAL A 193 9.32 -11.87 5.88
CA VAL A 193 10.43 -11.47 6.76
C VAL A 193 11.25 -12.70 7.16
N GLY A 194 12.57 -12.60 7.06
CA GLY A 194 13.51 -13.68 7.30
C GLY A 194 13.90 -14.47 6.06
N GLU A 195 13.23 -14.31 4.92
CA GLU A 195 13.56 -15.02 3.69
C GLU A 195 14.67 -14.34 2.90
N TRP A 196 15.52 -15.15 2.29
CA TRP A 196 16.55 -14.71 1.36
C TRP A 196 15.96 -14.53 -0.03
N ILE A 197 16.01 -13.31 -0.53
CA ILE A 197 15.53 -12.94 -1.87
C ILE A 197 16.68 -12.41 -2.73
N TYR A 198 16.51 -12.59 -4.04
CA TYR A 198 17.33 -11.96 -5.07
C TYR A 198 16.43 -11.27 -6.11
N VAL A 199 16.73 -10.02 -6.39
CA VAL A 199 16.06 -9.22 -7.44
C VAL A 199 17.15 -8.63 -8.32
N GLU A 200 17.18 -9.04 -9.58
CA GLU A 200 18.22 -8.67 -10.51
C GLU A 200 18.37 -7.15 -10.67
N GLY A 201 19.60 -6.67 -10.50
CA GLY A 201 19.94 -5.26 -10.59
C GLY A 201 19.35 -4.37 -9.47
N VAL A 202 18.78 -4.98 -8.42
CA VAL A 202 18.20 -4.24 -7.27
C VAL A 202 18.87 -4.66 -5.97
N ILE A 203 18.69 -5.92 -5.55
CA ILE A 203 19.12 -6.37 -4.22
C ILE A 203 19.26 -7.89 -4.15
N GLU A 204 20.20 -8.33 -3.31
CA GLU A 204 20.25 -9.68 -2.78
C GLU A 204 20.50 -9.63 -1.27
N GLY A 205 19.72 -10.39 -0.50
CA GLY A 205 19.84 -10.45 0.95
C GLY A 205 18.63 -11.03 1.65
N THR A 206 18.60 -10.90 2.97
CA THR A 206 17.51 -11.38 3.83
C THR A 206 16.56 -10.25 4.15
N VAL A 207 15.26 -10.46 3.96
CA VAL A 207 14.22 -9.49 4.28
C VAL A 207 14.14 -9.30 5.79
N GLU A 208 14.32 -8.07 6.26
CA GLU A 208 14.27 -7.73 7.68
C GLU A 208 12.92 -7.15 8.11
N SER A 209 12.34 -6.31 7.26
CA SER A 209 10.99 -5.78 7.50
C SER A 209 10.34 -5.33 6.20
N ILE A 210 9.01 -5.43 6.14
CA ILE A 210 8.18 -4.96 5.02
C ILE A 210 7.33 -3.81 5.53
N GLY A 211 7.62 -2.59 5.06
CA GLY A 211 6.89 -1.39 5.41
C GLY A 211 5.91 -0.96 4.32
N PHE A 212 5.16 0.12 4.57
CA PHE A 212 4.17 0.65 3.64
C PHE A 212 4.76 1.05 2.29
N ARG A 213 5.87 1.76 2.29
CA ARG A 213 6.50 2.33 1.10
C ARG A 213 7.74 1.55 0.65
N SER A 214 8.42 0.93 1.58
CA SER A 214 9.72 0.31 1.36
C SER A 214 9.90 -0.93 2.21
N THR A 215 10.68 -1.87 1.68
CA THR A 215 11.14 -3.07 2.36
C THR A 215 12.61 -2.92 2.73
N VAL A 216 12.97 -3.33 3.93
CA VAL A 216 14.35 -3.33 4.43
C VAL A 216 14.92 -4.72 4.24
N VAL A 217 16.07 -4.79 3.57
CA VAL A 217 16.78 -6.03 3.29
C VAL A 217 18.19 -5.93 3.85
N ARG A 218 18.61 -6.93 4.62
CA ARG A 218 19.97 -7.07 5.10
C ARG A 218 20.79 -7.85 4.10
N ARG A 219 21.78 -7.19 3.54
CA ARG A 219 22.73 -7.79 2.60
C ARG A 219 23.67 -8.76 3.30
N PHE A 220 24.39 -9.57 2.54
CA PHE A 220 25.36 -10.54 3.09
C PHE A 220 26.57 -9.86 3.72
N ASP A 221 26.94 -8.65 3.29
CA ASP A 221 27.94 -7.80 3.93
C ASP A 221 27.45 -7.13 5.23
N LYS A 222 26.21 -7.49 5.70
CA LYS A 222 25.55 -6.97 6.88
C LYS A 222 25.04 -5.54 6.78
N SER A 223 25.23 -4.87 5.65
CA SER A 223 24.63 -3.55 5.42
C SER A 223 23.10 -3.66 5.26
N LEU A 224 22.39 -2.59 5.66
CA LEU A 224 20.96 -2.47 5.45
C LEU A 224 20.69 -1.70 4.15
N ALA A 225 19.82 -2.26 3.33
CA ALA A 225 19.30 -1.59 2.13
C ALA A 225 17.80 -1.38 2.28
N THR A 226 17.36 -0.16 2.03
CA THR A 226 15.93 0.20 2.00
C THR A 226 15.49 0.34 0.55
N ILE A 227 14.63 -0.57 0.10
CA ILE A 227 14.20 -0.67 -1.29
C ILE A 227 12.72 -0.24 -1.40
N PRO A 228 12.38 0.69 -2.31
CA PRO A 228 10.98 1.03 -2.60
C PRO A 228 10.17 -0.21 -3.03
N ASN A 229 8.97 -0.38 -2.50
CA ASN A 229 8.17 -1.59 -2.73
C ASN A 229 7.80 -1.81 -4.20
N PHE A 230 7.69 -0.76 -5.01
CA PHE A 230 7.37 -0.90 -6.43
C PHE A 230 8.43 -1.72 -7.19
N GLN A 231 9.69 -1.72 -6.74
CA GLN A 231 10.74 -2.53 -7.36
C GLN A 231 10.43 -4.03 -7.28
N PHE A 232 9.83 -4.47 -6.18
CA PHE A 232 9.41 -5.86 -6.00
C PHE A 232 8.12 -6.20 -6.74
N ALA A 233 7.29 -5.20 -7.08
CA ALA A 233 6.08 -5.40 -7.86
C ALA A 233 6.37 -5.49 -9.37
N GLU A 234 7.37 -4.75 -9.87
CA GLU A 234 7.69 -4.68 -11.30
C GLU A 234 8.71 -5.71 -11.76
N LYS A 235 9.58 -6.17 -10.87
CA LYS A 235 10.66 -7.09 -11.21
C LYS A 235 10.37 -8.51 -10.73
N ALA A 236 11.03 -9.48 -11.38
CA ALA A 236 11.02 -10.85 -10.91
C ALA A 236 11.75 -10.95 -9.55
N VAL A 237 11.11 -11.55 -8.59
CA VAL A 237 11.67 -11.83 -7.27
C VAL A 237 12.00 -13.32 -7.20
N ILE A 238 13.26 -13.66 -7.04
CA ILE A 238 13.70 -15.02 -6.80
C ILE A 238 13.80 -15.24 -5.28
N ASN A 239 13.03 -16.18 -4.77
CA ASN A 239 13.02 -16.54 -3.36
C ASN A 239 13.93 -17.74 -3.11
N ASN A 240 15.16 -17.47 -2.64
CA ASN A 240 16.16 -18.50 -2.38
C ASN A 240 15.89 -19.31 -1.10
N SER A 241 14.96 -18.89 -0.26
CA SER A 241 14.52 -19.66 0.90
C SER A 241 13.49 -20.73 0.56
N GLN A 242 12.83 -20.63 -0.60
CA GLN A 242 11.80 -21.58 -1.05
C GLN A 242 12.31 -22.60 -2.07
N ILE A 243 13.64 -22.66 -2.28
CA ILE A 243 14.21 -23.68 -3.15
C ILE A 243 14.02 -25.08 -2.54
N THR A 244 13.73 -26.06 -3.37
CA THR A 244 13.60 -27.47 -2.96
C THR A 244 14.92 -28.20 -2.98
N HIS A 245 15.80 -27.85 -3.91
CA HIS A 245 17.11 -28.45 -4.11
C HIS A 245 18.10 -27.40 -4.59
N ARG A 246 19.41 -27.56 -4.30
CA ARG A 246 20.44 -26.69 -4.87
C ARG A 246 21.10 -27.35 -6.05
N ARG A 247 21.09 -26.65 -7.18
CA ARG A 247 21.71 -27.11 -8.42
C ARG A 247 23.21 -26.92 -8.39
N ILE A 248 23.94 -27.97 -8.81
CA ILE A 248 25.35 -27.90 -9.20
C ILE A 248 25.39 -28.02 -10.71
N ASN A 249 26.05 -27.10 -11.38
CA ASN A 249 26.20 -27.06 -12.83
C ASN A 249 27.64 -26.68 -13.13
N TRP A 250 28.46 -27.70 -13.40
CA TRP A 250 29.90 -27.55 -13.62
C TRP A 250 30.29 -28.01 -15.02
N VAL A 251 31.36 -27.45 -15.51
CA VAL A 251 32.08 -27.90 -16.70
C VAL A 251 33.43 -28.41 -16.25
N ILE A 252 33.72 -29.67 -16.60
CA ILE A 252 34.96 -30.34 -16.27
C ILE A 252 35.73 -30.45 -17.57
N GLY A 253 36.77 -29.64 -17.76
CA GLY A 253 37.61 -29.63 -18.94
C GLY A 253 38.75 -30.66 -18.84
N LEU A 254 38.79 -31.62 -19.75
CA LEU A 254 39.87 -32.62 -19.84
C LEU A 254 40.74 -32.35 -21.07
N GLU A 255 42.03 -32.79 -21.01
CA GLU A 255 42.97 -32.63 -22.12
C GLU A 255 42.54 -33.41 -23.36
N TYR A 256 42.88 -32.92 -24.54
CA TYR A 256 42.57 -33.57 -25.83
C TYR A 256 43.20 -34.95 -26.02
N LYS A 257 44.29 -35.28 -25.26
CA LYS A 257 44.89 -36.61 -25.25
C LYS A 257 44.04 -37.66 -24.53
N THR A 258 43.00 -37.25 -23.79
CA THR A 258 42.06 -38.16 -23.12
C THR A 258 41.30 -38.98 -24.13
N THR A 259 41.46 -40.31 -24.05
CA THR A 259 40.81 -41.24 -24.99
C THR A 259 39.29 -41.33 -24.75
N SER A 260 38.55 -41.73 -25.76
CA SER A 260 37.11 -41.94 -25.67
C SER A 260 36.71 -42.94 -24.58
N LYS A 261 37.56 -43.96 -24.34
CA LYS A 261 37.36 -44.92 -23.24
C LYS A 261 37.48 -44.22 -21.87
N GLN A 262 38.54 -43.47 -21.66
CA GLN A 262 38.71 -42.70 -20.40
C GLN A 262 37.57 -41.72 -20.15
N LEU A 263 37.12 -41.00 -21.20
CA LEU A 263 35.95 -40.10 -21.09
C LEU A 263 34.69 -40.86 -20.65
N THR A 264 34.49 -42.07 -21.18
CA THR A 264 33.31 -42.89 -20.83
C THR A 264 33.43 -43.40 -19.38
N ASP A 265 34.62 -43.91 -18.99
CA ASP A 265 34.86 -44.42 -17.65
C ASP A 265 34.71 -43.29 -16.60
N ILE A 266 35.28 -42.10 -16.82
CA ILE A 266 35.17 -40.94 -15.95
C ILE A 266 33.70 -40.51 -15.78
N LYS A 267 32.94 -40.37 -16.87
CA LYS A 267 31.53 -40.02 -16.78
C LYS A 267 30.72 -41.02 -15.96
N ASN A 268 30.94 -42.31 -16.21
CA ASN A 268 30.19 -43.37 -15.53
C ASN A 268 30.55 -43.43 -14.04
N GLU A 269 31.82 -43.27 -13.67
CA GLU A 269 32.28 -43.24 -12.27
C GLU A 269 31.68 -42.02 -11.54
N ILE A 270 31.69 -40.82 -12.14
CA ILE A 270 31.08 -39.64 -11.55
C ILE A 270 29.56 -39.84 -11.36
N GLU A 271 28.89 -40.37 -12.40
CA GLU A 271 27.44 -40.63 -12.31
C GLU A 271 27.10 -41.67 -11.24
N SER A 272 27.93 -42.74 -11.12
CA SER A 272 27.78 -43.78 -10.09
C SER A 272 28.02 -43.25 -8.69
N PHE A 273 29.04 -42.40 -8.49
CA PHE A 273 29.28 -41.73 -7.22
C PHE A 273 28.07 -40.89 -6.78
N ILE A 274 27.55 -40.08 -7.68
CA ILE A 274 26.39 -39.20 -7.37
C ILE A 274 25.16 -40.05 -7.02
N LYS A 275 24.87 -41.13 -7.79
CA LYS A 275 23.77 -42.05 -7.53
C LYS A 275 23.90 -42.81 -6.21
N GLY A 276 25.10 -43.16 -5.83
CA GLY A 276 25.41 -43.89 -4.58
C GLY A 276 25.50 -43.00 -3.33
N SER A 277 25.56 -41.69 -3.50
CA SER A 277 25.80 -40.76 -2.41
C SER A 277 24.44 -40.28 -1.78
N GLU A 278 24.43 -40.22 -0.46
CA GLU A 278 23.27 -39.69 0.29
C GLU A 278 23.01 -38.17 0.10
N TYR A 279 24.01 -37.43 -0.37
CA TYR A 279 23.97 -35.96 -0.48
C TYR A 279 23.20 -35.48 -1.70
N PHE A 280 23.05 -36.29 -2.74
CA PHE A 280 22.43 -35.88 -4.00
C PHE A 280 21.00 -36.43 -4.16
N SER A 281 20.18 -35.64 -4.81
CA SER A 281 18.84 -36.09 -5.20
C SER A 281 18.90 -36.90 -6.48
N THR A 282 18.23 -38.04 -6.45
CA THR A 282 18.03 -38.94 -7.61
C THR A 282 16.52 -39.08 -7.91
N SER A 283 15.69 -38.18 -7.42
CA SER A 283 14.24 -38.19 -7.67
C SER A 283 13.92 -37.76 -9.09
N ASP A 284 12.75 -38.15 -9.59
CA ASP A 284 12.30 -37.91 -10.97
C ASP A 284 12.15 -36.42 -11.32
N ASP A 285 12.00 -35.55 -10.30
CA ASP A 285 11.92 -34.10 -10.45
C ASP A 285 13.29 -33.42 -10.56
N THR A 286 14.40 -34.16 -10.39
CA THR A 286 15.76 -33.65 -10.47
C THR A 286 16.55 -34.31 -11.59
N ILE A 287 17.27 -33.48 -12.37
CA ILE A 287 18.08 -33.97 -13.49
C ILE A 287 19.48 -34.33 -12.99
N LEU A 288 19.90 -35.57 -13.23
CA LEU A 288 21.32 -35.98 -13.18
C LEU A 288 21.85 -36.17 -14.58
N SER A 289 22.85 -35.40 -14.97
CA SER A 289 23.50 -35.50 -16.29
C SER A 289 25.01 -35.33 -16.19
N VAL A 290 25.74 -36.33 -16.67
CA VAL A 290 27.19 -36.27 -16.85
C VAL A 290 27.50 -36.66 -18.27
N LYS A 291 27.69 -35.68 -19.15
CA LYS A 291 27.82 -35.89 -20.62
C LYS A 291 28.96 -35.02 -21.17
N VAL A 292 29.61 -35.51 -22.23
CA VAL A 292 30.47 -34.65 -23.06
C VAL A 292 29.60 -33.62 -23.71
N ASP A 293 29.92 -32.34 -23.50
CA ASP A 293 29.14 -31.19 -23.95
C ASP A 293 29.70 -30.64 -25.28
N GLN A 294 31.01 -30.35 -25.27
CA GLN A 294 31.66 -29.75 -26.45
C GLN A 294 33.17 -30.01 -26.47
N PHE A 295 33.76 -29.78 -27.63
CA PHE A 295 35.20 -29.68 -27.85
C PHE A 295 35.55 -28.19 -27.84
N ALA A 296 36.08 -27.68 -26.72
CA ALA A 296 36.47 -26.30 -26.55
C ALA A 296 37.87 -26.01 -27.09
N ALA A 297 38.34 -24.75 -27.04
CA ALA A 297 39.64 -24.35 -27.61
C ALA A 297 40.86 -25.13 -27.05
N SER A 298 40.80 -25.54 -25.76
CA SER A 298 41.92 -26.25 -25.10
C SER A 298 41.47 -27.48 -24.29
N SER A 299 40.17 -27.84 -24.34
CA SER A 299 39.58 -28.91 -23.52
C SER A 299 38.49 -29.70 -24.22
N ILE A 300 38.30 -30.93 -23.76
CA ILE A 300 37.07 -31.70 -23.97
C ILE A 300 36.22 -31.48 -22.73
N ASP A 301 35.09 -30.82 -22.88
CA ASP A 301 34.26 -30.40 -21.78
C ASP A 301 33.21 -31.46 -21.45
N ILE A 302 33.20 -31.91 -20.18
CA ILE A 302 32.14 -32.73 -19.61
C ILE A 302 31.22 -31.83 -18.79
N LYS A 303 29.97 -31.77 -19.16
CA LYS A 303 28.94 -31.05 -18.37
C LYS A 303 28.36 -31.96 -17.32
N LEU A 304 28.40 -31.46 -16.08
CA LEU A 304 27.82 -32.08 -14.90
C LEU A 304 26.65 -31.22 -14.42
N ILE A 305 25.49 -31.82 -14.36
CA ILE A 305 24.32 -31.22 -13.74
C ILE A 305 23.80 -32.21 -12.71
N CYS A 306 23.74 -31.80 -11.47
CA CYS A 306 23.08 -32.54 -10.38
C CYS A 306 22.47 -31.61 -9.35
N PHE A 307 21.69 -32.18 -8.45
CA PHE A 307 21.00 -31.45 -7.40
C PHE A 307 21.32 -32.08 -6.04
N THR A 308 21.52 -31.23 -5.05
CA THR A 308 21.73 -31.67 -3.66
C THR A 308 20.39 -31.77 -2.93
N LYS A 309 20.28 -32.69 -1.97
CA LYS A 309 19.11 -32.81 -1.09
C LYS A 309 19.01 -31.63 -0.12
N THR A 310 20.18 -31.14 0.33
CA THR A 310 20.20 -29.98 1.24
C THR A 310 19.92 -28.68 0.51
N THR A 311 19.12 -27.82 1.13
CA THR A 311 18.87 -26.43 0.70
C THR A 311 19.76 -25.44 1.48
N TYR A 312 20.44 -25.89 2.53
CA TYR A 312 21.27 -25.05 3.39
C TYR A 312 22.56 -24.66 2.68
N TYR A 313 22.86 -23.37 2.62
CA TYR A 313 23.97 -22.85 1.81
C TYR A 313 25.34 -23.40 2.26
N LEU A 314 25.62 -23.43 3.56
CA LEU A 314 26.90 -23.93 4.09
C LEU A 314 27.07 -25.43 3.90
N GLU A 315 26.01 -26.22 4.04
CA GLU A 315 26.02 -27.65 3.76
C GLU A 315 26.19 -27.91 2.27
N TRP A 316 25.53 -27.14 1.41
CA TRP A 316 25.73 -27.21 -0.02
C TRP A 316 27.19 -26.94 -0.44
N LEU A 317 27.89 -25.99 0.22
CA LEU A 317 29.32 -25.77 -0.01
C LEU A 317 30.15 -27.00 0.38
N LYS A 318 29.85 -27.68 1.49
CA LYS A 318 30.51 -28.94 1.89
C LYS A 318 30.28 -30.04 0.86
N VAL A 319 29.06 -30.21 0.38
CA VAL A 319 28.72 -31.20 -0.66
C VAL A 319 29.47 -30.90 -1.96
N LYS A 320 29.57 -29.63 -2.34
CA LYS A 320 30.39 -29.22 -3.50
C LYS A 320 31.87 -29.57 -3.34
N ASP A 321 32.41 -29.36 -2.15
CA ASP A 321 33.82 -29.68 -1.85
C ASP A 321 34.06 -31.20 -1.97
N ILE A 322 33.19 -32.02 -1.37
CA ILE A 322 33.25 -33.50 -1.48
C ILE A 322 33.20 -33.92 -2.95
N LEU A 323 32.27 -33.37 -3.73
CA LEU A 323 32.09 -33.68 -5.14
C LEU A 323 33.34 -33.27 -5.97
N ALA A 324 33.91 -32.10 -5.68
CA ALA A 324 35.12 -31.62 -6.38
C ALA A 324 36.32 -32.52 -6.16
N LEU A 325 36.55 -32.94 -4.90
CA LEU A 325 37.65 -33.85 -4.54
C LEU A 325 37.47 -35.25 -5.15
N GLU A 326 36.24 -35.77 -5.17
CA GLU A 326 35.94 -37.05 -5.79
C GLU A 326 36.11 -37.00 -7.31
N ILE A 327 35.64 -35.97 -7.99
CA ILE A 327 35.86 -35.76 -9.43
C ILE A 327 37.38 -35.74 -9.73
N LYS A 328 38.17 -35.03 -8.89
CA LYS A 328 39.61 -34.99 -9.05
C LYS A 328 40.23 -36.39 -8.93
N SER A 329 39.83 -37.15 -7.93
CA SER A 329 40.28 -38.52 -7.71
C SER A 329 39.94 -39.44 -8.87
N ILE A 330 38.68 -39.37 -9.39
CA ILE A 330 38.24 -40.16 -10.55
C ILE A 330 39.07 -39.84 -11.80
N VAL A 331 39.34 -38.57 -12.08
CA VAL A 331 40.13 -38.15 -13.23
C VAL A 331 41.57 -38.70 -13.11
N GLU A 332 42.22 -38.58 -11.96
CA GLU A 332 43.59 -39.09 -11.71
C GLU A 332 43.66 -40.62 -11.80
N LYS A 333 42.69 -41.34 -11.19
CA LYS A 333 42.55 -42.79 -11.25
C LYS A 333 42.47 -43.30 -12.71
N ASN A 334 41.75 -42.59 -13.56
CA ASN A 334 41.63 -42.92 -14.97
C ASN A 334 42.82 -42.44 -15.82
N LYS A 335 43.93 -41.98 -15.18
CA LYS A 335 45.14 -41.50 -15.88
C LYS A 335 44.83 -40.38 -16.88
N ALA A 336 43.79 -39.59 -16.62
CA ALA A 336 43.47 -38.37 -17.36
C ALA A 336 43.96 -37.13 -16.61
N SER A 337 44.00 -36.03 -17.29
CA SER A 337 44.42 -34.75 -16.70
C SER A 337 43.40 -33.65 -17.01
N PHE A 338 43.25 -32.70 -16.11
CA PHE A 338 42.51 -31.49 -16.39
C PHE A 338 43.21 -30.65 -17.45
N ALA A 339 42.43 -30.02 -18.31
CA ALA A 339 42.95 -29.18 -19.37
C ALA A 339 43.50 -27.86 -18.80
N PHE A 340 44.65 -27.46 -19.32
CA PHE A 340 45.18 -26.11 -19.14
C PHE A 340 45.00 -25.29 -20.40
N PRO A 341 44.85 -23.95 -20.32
CA PRO A 341 44.90 -23.09 -21.51
C PRO A 341 46.19 -23.40 -22.31
N SER A 342 46.04 -23.82 -23.56
CA SER A 342 47.14 -24.21 -24.40
C SER A 342 47.21 -23.29 -25.63
N THR A 343 48.46 -22.88 -25.99
CA THR A 343 48.75 -22.09 -27.20
C THR A 343 49.81 -22.81 -28.01
N SER A 344 49.53 -23.00 -29.30
CA SER A 344 50.53 -23.54 -30.24
C SER A 344 51.35 -22.38 -30.81
N ILE A 345 52.69 -22.46 -30.63
CA ILE A 345 53.62 -21.46 -31.18
C ILE A 345 54.38 -22.14 -32.32
N TYR A 346 54.27 -21.62 -33.53
CA TYR A 346 55.07 -22.04 -34.65
C TYR A 346 56.31 -21.13 -34.77
N VAL A 347 57.48 -21.67 -34.53
CA VAL A 347 58.74 -20.92 -34.70
C VAL A 347 59.34 -21.24 -36.07
N GLU A 348 59.29 -20.28 -36.99
CA GLU A 348 60.03 -20.39 -38.23
C GLU A 348 61.53 -20.13 -37.94
N LYS A 349 62.39 -21.13 -38.29
CA LYS A 349 63.82 -20.94 -38.30
C LYS A 349 64.18 -20.31 -39.65
N ASN A 350 64.60 -19.03 -39.61
CA ASN A 350 65.28 -18.43 -40.76
C ASN A 350 66.59 -19.08 -41.04
#